data_ae019b22873752699b7448a86040642b
#
_entry.id   ae019b22873752699b7448a86040642b
#
_cell.length_a   1.000
_cell.length_b   1.000
_cell.length_c   1.000
_cell.angle_alpha   90.00
_cell.angle_beta   90.00
_cell.angle_gamma   90.00
#
_symmetry.space_group_name_H-M   'P 1'
#
loop_
_entity.id
_entity.type
_entity.pdbx_description
1 polymer ?
#
loop_
_entity_poly.entity_id
_entity_poly.type
_entity_poly.pdbx_seq_one_letter_code
_entity_poly.pdbx_strand_id
1 'polypeptide(L)'
;MLAWRHLAREPLLHFLLLGALIFGADRLIAAQRGDPQTIVVSADVRKESAEIFKSGMKRDPSPADLKVLVDRWVDNEVLYREGLALGLDRGDSSLRERVIFTALSLTQSGLNLPKIERDGLRQWFEARHARYDAPARVDFMEAVVNIERSAESLKPFVEALNGRGKSEVESSLRVFKDRPRGNLVQGYGEAFTAALEQATPGEWQALASADGLRVVRLVQLTAGEPARFEAIEEAVYRDWKDDTMAELTTRAVREMGKKFKVLDAGAVK
;
A
#
# COMPACT_ATOMS: atom_id res chain seq x y z
N MET A 1 -9.55 -63.94 -39.60
CA MET A 1 -8.70 -62.71 -39.83
C MET A 1 -9.25 -61.69 -40.84
N LEU A 2 -10.46 -61.90 -41.45
CA LEU A 2 -11.01 -60.96 -42.43
C LEU A 2 -11.88 -59.82 -41.86
N ALA A 3 -12.44 -59.96 -40.66
CA ALA A 3 -13.36 -58.94 -40.09
C ALA A 3 -12.69 -57.60 -39.71
N TRP A 4 -11.40 -57.63 -39.32
CA TRP A 4 -10.67 -56.42 -38.91
C TRP A 4 -10.32 -55.47 -40.09
N ARG A 5 -10.16 -56.03 -41.29
CA ARG A 5 -9.85 -55.23 -42.49
C ARG A 5 -11.04 -54.42 -43.01
N HIS A 6 -12.27 -54.90 -42.74
CA HIS A 6 -13.48 -54.17 -43.08
C HIS A 6 -13.76 -53.03 -42.06
N LEU A 7 -13.57 -53.31 -40.75
CA LEU A 7 -13.72 -52.28 -39.70
C LEU A 7 -12.76 -51.09 -39.91
N ALA A 8 -11.51 -51.36 -40.36
CA ALA A 8 -10.52 -50.27 -40.63
C ALA A 8 -10.83 -49.43 -41.87
N ARG A 9 -11.83 -49.80 -42.67
CA ARG A 9 -12.31 -49.02 -43.83
C ARG A 9 -13.65 -48.34 -43.63
N GLU A 10 -14.26 -48.49 -42.45
CA GLU A 10 -15.52 -47.89 -42.10
C GLU A 10 -15.36 -46.40 -41.81
N PRO A 11 -15.98 -45.47 -42.58
CA PRO A 11 -15.87 -44.02 -42.36
C PRO A 11 -16.39 -43.61 -40.99
N LEU A 12 -17.35 -44.30 -40.44
CA LEU A 12 -17.93 -44.06 -39.14
C LEU A 12 -16.91 -44.32 -38.01
N LEU A 13 -16.06 -45.36 -38.15
CA LEU A 13 -15.03 -45.66 -37.18
C LEU A 13 -13.93 -44.61 -37.16
N HIS A 14 -13.56 -44.08 -38.33
CA HIS A 14 -12.59 -43.00 -38.44
C HIS A 14 -13.15 -41.70 -37.83
N PHE A 15 -14.41 -41.40 -38.05
CA PHE A 15 -15.08 -40.26 -37.46
C PHE A 15 -15.12 -40.33 -35.92
N LEU A 16 -15.49 -41.50 -35.36
CA LEU A 16 -15.48 -41.72 -33.94
C LEU A 16 -14.09 -41.63 -33.31
N LEU A 17 -13.07 -42.23 -33.97
CA LEU A 17 -11.69 -42.12 -33.49
C LEU A 17 -11.14 -40.71 -33.56
N LEU A 18 -11.41 -39.99 -34.63
CA LEU A 18 -11.02 -38.59 -34.75
C LEU A 18 -11.74 -37.69 -33.69
N GLY A 19 -13.02 -37.93 -33.52
CA GLY A 19 -13.85 -37.24 -32.51
C GLY A 19 -13.32 -37.53 -31.08
N ALA A 20 -13.00 -38.79 -30.77
CA ALA A 20 -12.42 -39.15 -29.48
C ALA A 20 -11.03 -38.56 -29.27
N LEU A 21 -10.22 -38.44 -30.33
CA LEU A 21 -8.89 -37.85 -30.28
C LEU A 21 -8.96 -36.34 -30.06
N ILE A 22 -9.86 -35.66 -30.78
CA ILE A 22 -10.11 -34.22 -30.59
C ILE A 22 -10.65 -33.93 -29.18
N PHE A 23 -11.63 -34.73 -28.73
CA PHE A 23 -12.20 -34.60 -27.41
C PHE A 23 -11.17 -34.89 -26.30
N GLY A 24 -10.34 -35.92 -26.49
CA GLY A 24 -9.25 -36.24 -25.56
C GLY A 24 -8.19 -35.12 -25.49
N ALA A 25 -7.81 -34.57 -26.65
CA ALA A 25 -6.89 -33.43 -26.72
C ALA A 25 -7.48 -32.17 -26.07
N ASP A 26 -8.76 -31.88 -26.32
CA ASP A 26 -9.45 -30.75 -25.68
C ASP A 26 -9.50 -30.92 -24.16
N ARG A 27 -9.83 -32.13 -23.67
CA ARG A 27 -9.81 -32.44 -22.23
C ARG A 27 -8.41 -32.31 -21.60
N LEU A 28 -7.35 -32.76 -22.31
CA LEU A 28 -5.99 -32.61 -21.84
C LEU A 28 -5.56 -31.12 -21.78
N ILE A 29 -5.91 -30.36 -22.81
CA ILE A 29 -5.63 -28.92 -22.87
C ILE A 29 -6.42 -28.17 -21.78
N ALA A 30 -7.68 -28.51 -21.57
CA ALA A 30 -8.51 -27.94 -20.50
C ALA A 30 -7.96 -28.27 -19.11
N ALA A 31 -7.48 -29.52 -18.90
CA ALA A 31 -6.85 -29.91 -17.64
C ALA A 31 -5.54 -29.17 -17.35
N GLN A 32 -4.78 -28.81 -18.40
CA GLN A 32 -3.54 -28.04 -18.27
C GLN A 32 -3.79 -26.53 -18.05
N ARG A 33 -4.92 -26.00 -18.49
CA ARG A 33 -5.29 -24.59 -18.34
C ARG A 33 -5.72 -24.23 -16.91
N GLY A 34 -5.93 -25.23 -16.06
CA GLY A 34 -6.46 -25.04 -14.71
C GLY A 34 -7.97 -24.70 -14.71
N ASP A 35 -8.56 -24.73 -13.55
CA ASP A 35 -9.96 -24.33 -13.36
C ASP A 35 -10.08 -22.81 -13.53
N PRO A 36 -10.88 -22.31 -14.49
CA PRO A 36 -11.06 -20.87 -14.70
C PRO A 36 -11.64 -20.13 -13.47
N GLN A 37 -12.25 -20.86 -12.53
CA GLN A 37 -12.75 -20.31 -11.28
C GLN A 37 -11.71 -20.35 -10.14
N THR A 38 -10.53 -20.93 -10.37
CA THR A 38 -9.46 -21.00 -9.37
C THR A 38 -8.47 -19.85 -9.56
N ILE A 39 -8.28 -19.00 -8.55
CA ILE A 39 -7.27 -17.96 -8.51
C ILE A 39 -6.12 -18.44 -7.62
N VAL A 40 -4.91 -18.57 -8.19
CA VAL A 40 -3.71 -19.01 -7.49
C VAL A 40 -2.84 -17.80 -7.16
N VAL A 41 -2.66 -17.51 -5.88
CA VAL A 41 -1.70 -16.50 -5.40
C VAL A 41 -0.32 -17.14 -5.32
N SER A 42 0.50 -16.95 -6.35
CA SER A 42 1.85 -17.51 -6.41
C SER A 42 2.83 -16.79 -5.47
N ALA A 43 3.99 -17.42 -5.25
CA ALA A 43 5.09 -16.77 -4.54
C ALA A 43 5.59 -15.51 -5.26
N ASP A 44 5.57 -15.52 -6.60
CA ASP A 44 5.97 -14.37 -7.42
C ASP A 44 5.05 -13.17 -7.23
N VAL A 45 3.73 -13.38 -7.16
CA VAL A 45 2.75 -12.33 -6.86
C VAL A 45 3.04 -11.68 -5.50
N ARG A 46 3.37 -12.48 -4.49
CA ARG A 46 3.73 -11.96 -3.16
C ARG A 46 5.02 -11.17 -3.18
N LYS A 47 6.02 -11.68 -3.90
CA LYS A 47 7.32 -11.02 -4.05
C LYS A 47 7.18 -9.69 -4.77
N GLU A 48 6.51 -9.67 -5.92
CA GLU A 48 6.26 -8.45 -6.69
C GLU A 48 5.49 -7.40 -5.87
N SER A 49 4.44 -7.84 -5.16
CA SER A 49 3.68 -6.98 -4.27
C SER A 49 4.57 -6.35 -3.17
N ALA A 50 5.48 -7.16 -2.60
CA ALA A 50 6.42 -6.67 -1.59
C ALA A 50 7.42 -5.68 -2.18
N GLU A 51 7.95 -5.92 -3.37
CA GLU A 51 8.89 -5.02 -4.06
C GLU A 51 8.23 -3.68 -4.42
N ILE A 52 7.01 -3.70 -4.94
CA ILE A 52 6.23 -2.48 -5.23
C ILE A 52 6.01 -1.67 -3.95
N PHE A 53 5.61 -2.32 -2.86
CA PHE A 53 5.43 -1.66 -1.57
C PHE A 53 6.73 -1.02 -1.06
N LYS A 54 7.83 -1.78 -1.09
CA LYS A 54 9.15 -1.32 -0.66
C LYS A 54 9.63 -0.12 -1.48
N SER A 55 9.40 -0.12 -2.78
CA SER A 55 9.78 0.98 -3.66
C SER A 55 9.02 2.28 -3.33
N GLY A 56 7.73 2.18 -3.00
CA GLY A 56 6.89 3.32 -2.65
C GLY A 56 7.07 3.81 -1.22
N MET A 57 7.06 2.88 -0.25
CA MET A 57 7.06 3.21 1.19
C MET A 57 8.45 3.24 1.82
N LYS A 58 9.51 2.86 1.07
CA LYS A 58 10.92 2.82 1.53
C LYS A 58 11.15 1.95 2.78
N ARG A 59 10.26 1.00 3.04
CA ARG A 59 10.37 -0.01 4.11
C ARG A 59 9.84 -1.34 3.62
N ASP A 60 10.21 -2.41 4.27
CA ASP A 60 9.64 -3.73 4.01
C ASP A 60 8.18 -3.80 4.50
N PRO A 61 7.29 -4.49 3.77
CA PRO A 61 5.91 -4.65 4.19
C PRO A 61 5.78 -5.56 5.41
N SER A 62 4.93 -5.18 6.35
CA SER A 62 4.50 -6.07 7.44
C SER A 62 3.59 -7.19 6.90
N PRO A 63 3.33 -8.26 7.67
CA PRO A 63 2.36 -9.28 7.29
C PRO A 63 0.96 -8.73 7.00
N ALA A 64 0.55 -7.68 7.71
CA ALA A 64 -0.72 -7.00 7.48
C ALA A 64 -0.71 -6.22 6.15
N ASP A 65 0.39 -5.50 5.85
CA ASP A 65 0.57 -4.81 4.56
C ASP A 65 0.51 -5.80 3.40
N LEU A 66 1.25 -6.92 3.51
CA LEU A 66 1.25 -7.97 2.48
C LEU A 66 -0.13 -8.57 2.27
N LYS A 67 -0.89 -8.79 3.35
CA LYS A 67 -2.26 -9.29 3.24
C LYS A 67 -3.13 -8.33 2.43
N VAL A 68 -3.09 -7.03 2.72
CA VAL A 68 -3.87 -6.00 2.00
C VAL A 68 -3.47 -5.96 0.52
N LEU A 69 -2.18 -6.06 0.21
CA LEU A 69 -1.69 -6.06 -1.17
C LEU A 69 -2.13 -7.29 -1.95
N VAL A 70 -2.07 -8.47 -1.32
CA VAL A 70 -2.54 -9.73 -1.91
C VAL A 70 -4.05 -9.71 -2.12
N ASP A 71 -4.82 -9.24 -1.13
CA ASP A 71 -6.28 -9.09 -1.27
C ASP A 71 -6.61 -8.19 -2.47
N ARG A 72 -5.93 -7.06 -2.61
CA ARG A 72 -6.11 -6.15 -3.76
C ARG A 72 -5.74 -6.81 -5.09
N TRP A 73 -4.66 -7.60 -5.12
CA TRP A 73 -4.30 -8.35 -6.31
C TRP A 73 -5.39 -9.36 -6.70
N VAL A 74 -5.95 -10.08 -5.71
CA VAL A 74 -7.06 -11.01 -5.94
C VAL A 74 -8.30 -10.28 -6.46
N ASP A 75 -8.66 -9.12 -5.88
CA ASP A 75 -9.77 -8.30 -6.35
C ASP A 75 -9.58 -7.90 -7.83
N ASN A 76 -8.36 -7.50 -8.21
CA ASN A 76 -8.05 -7.18 -9.61
C ASN A 76 -8.15 -8.41 -10.52
N GLU A 77 -7.72 -9.58 -10.06
CA GLU A 77 -7.82 -10.82 -10.84
C GLU A 77 -9.29 -11.25 -11.04
N VAL A 78 -10.13 -11.04 -10.03
CA VAL A 78 -11.58 -11.23 -10.16
C VAL A 78 -12.15 -10.31 -11.23
N LEU A 79 -11.86 -9.00 -11.16
CA LEU A 79 -12.34 -8.02 -12.15
C LEU A 79 -11.84 -8.33 -13.56
N TYR A 80 -10.58 -8.75 -13.69
CA TYR A 80 -10.01 -9.15 -14.97
C TYR A 80 -10.77 -10.33 -15.57
N ARG A 81 -11.03 -11.41 -14.79
CA ARG A 81 -11.76 -12.59 -15.28
C ARG A 81 -13.21 -12.26 -15.61
N GLU A 82 -13.86 -11.41 -14.82
CA GLU A 82 -15.20 -10.91 -15.16
C GLU A 82 -15.19 -10.12 -16.47
N GLY A 83 -14.19 -9.24 -16.64
CA GLY A 83 -14.01 -8.48 -17.88
C GLY A 83 -13.79 -9.39 -19.08
N LEU A 84 -12.99 -10.45 -18.93
CA LEU A 84 -12.79 -11.47 -19.97
C LEU A 84 -14.10 -12.20 -20.33
N ALA A 85 -14.89 -12.57 -19.33
CA ALA A 85 -16.17 -13.21 -19.52
C ALA A 85 -17.16 -12.32 -20.31
N LEU A 86 -17.04 -11.00 -20.17
CA LEU A 86 -17.76 -10.00 -20.94
C LEU A 86 -17.15 -9.74 -22.32
N GLY A 87 -16.02 -10.37 -22.65
CA GLY A 87 -15.33 -10.22 -23.94
C GLY A 87 -14.67 -8.86 -24.12
N LEU A 88 -14.29 -8.18 -23.04
CA LEU A 88 -13.67 -6.85 -23.06
C LEU A 88 -12.20 -6.86 -23.46
N ASP A 89 -11.60 -8.04 -23.64
CA ASP A 89 -10.16 -8.27 -23.82
C ASP A 89 -9.74 -8.57 -25.27
N ARG A 90 -10.65 -8.52 -26.24
CA ARG A 90 -10.37 -9.02 -27.60
C ARG A 90 -9.24 -8.27 -28.25
N GLY A 91 -8.02 -8.83 -28.19
CA GLY A 91 -6.94 -8.64 -29.16
C GLY A 91 -5.73 -7.81 -28.75
N ASP A 92 -5.63 -7.23 -27.54
CA ASP A 92 -4.46 -6.44 -27.14
C ASP A 92 -4.03 -6.74 -25.70
N SER A 93 -2.73 -7.02 -25.50
CA SER A 93 -2.15 -7.31 -24.19
C SER A 93 -2.20 -6.11 -23.22
N SER A 94 -2.24 -4.88 -23.72
CA SER A 94 -2.39 -3.65 -22.93
C SER A 94 -3.81 -3.45 -22.39
N LEU A 95 -4.77 -4.19 -22.91
CA LEU A 95 -6.18 -4.09 -22.53
C LEU A 95 -6.49 -4.64 -21.13
N ARG A 96 -5.63 -5.46 -20.55
CA ARG A 96 -5.91 -6.06 -19.24
C ARG A 96 -6.27 -5.01 -18.19
N GLU A 97 -5.43 -4.00 -18.02
CA GLU A 97 -5.68 -2.92 -17.05
C GLU A 97 -6.93 -2.12 -17.42
N ARG A 98 -7.13 -1.91 -18.73
CA ARG A 98 -8.31 -1.20 -19.21
C ARG A 98 -9.59 -1.99 -18.94
N VAL A 99 -9.55 -3.31 -19.12
CA VAL A 99 -10.66 -4.21 -18.78
C VAL A 99 -10.98 -4.16 -17.30
N ILE A 100 -9.96 -4.25 -16.42
CA ILE A 100 -10.11 -4.12 -14.97
C ILE A 100 -10.76 -2.78 -14.63
N PHE A 101 -10.23 -1.68 -15.18
CA PHE A 101 -10.75 -0.33 -14.92
C PHE A 101 -12.20 -0.19 -15.38
N THR A 102 -12.52 -0.68 -16.57
CA THR A 102 -13.88 -0.62 -17.12
C THR A 102 -14.85 -1.47 -16.29
N ALA A 103 -14.44 -2.69 -15.92
CA ALA A 103 -15.24 -3.56 -15.07
C ALA A 103 -15.46 -2.95 -13.68
N LEU A 104 -14.44 -2.31 -13.12
CA LEU A 104 -14.53 -1.59 -11.84
C LEU A 104 -15.51 -0.41 -11.95
N SER A 105 -15.38 0.41 -12.99
CA SER A 105 -16.26 1.56 -13.24
C SER A 105 -17.71 1.13 -13.42
N LEU A 106 -17.93 0.04 -14.15
CA LEU A 106 -19.26 -0.54 -14.33
C LEU A 106 -19.84 -1.05 -12.99
N THR A 107 -19.02 -1.70 -12.18
CA THR A 107 -19.42 -2.14 -10.83
C THR A 107 -19.80 -0.95 -9.98
N GLN A 108 -19.00 0.10 -9.96
CA GLN A 108 -19.25 1.32 -9.18
C GLN A 108 -20.52 2.05 -9.61
N SER A 109 -20.80 2.10 -10.91
CA SER A 109 -22.02 2.76 -11.43
C SER A 109 -23.32 2.11 -10.97
N GLY A 110 -23.28 0.82 -10.61
CA GLY A 110 -24.41 0.09 -10.05
C GLY A 110 -24.56 0.22 -8.52
N LEU A 111 -23.62 0.86 -7.84
CA LEU A 111 -23.65 1.01 -6.38
C LEU A 111 -24.39 2.27 -5.97
N ASN A 112 -25.20 2.15 -4.94
CA ASN A 112 -25.87 3.29 -4.31
C ASN A 112 -25.19 3.64 -3.00
N LEU A 113 -24.76 4.89 -2.89
CA LEU A 113 -24.24 5.41 -1.64
C LEU A 113 -25.39 5.52 -0.61
N PRO A 114 -25.25 4.98 0.61
CA PRO A 114 -26.25 5.15 1.65
C PRO A 114 -26.39 6.63 2.02
N LYS A 115 -27.57 7.03 2.46
CA LYS A 115 -27.72 8.36 3.05
C LYS A 115 -27.05 8.38 4.43
N ILE A 116 -26.38 9.48 4.73
CA ILE A 116 -25.85 9.73 6.06
C ILE A 116 -26.41 11.04 6.59
N GLU A 117 -26.89 11.01 7.82
CA GLU A 117 -27.33 12.21 8.54
C GLU A 117 -26.11 12.87 9.21
N ARG A 118 -26.25 14.15 9.56
CA ARG A 118 -25.15 14.95 10.14
C ARG A 118 -24.54 14.31 11.39
N ASP A 119 -25.36 13.70 12.25
CA ASP A 119 -24.89 13.03 13.46
C ASP A 119 -24.07 11.78 13.15
N GLY A 120 -24.48 11.00 12.15
CA GLY A 120 -23.71 9.84 11.67
C GLY A 120 -22.36 10.26 11.06
N LEU A 121 -22.35 11.38 10.30
CA LEU A 121 -21.12 11.94 9.75
C LEU A 121 -20.17 12.43 10.85
N ARG A 122 -20.71 13.05 11.90
CA ARG A 122 -19.92 13.45 13.07
C ARG A 122 -19.32 12.24 13.78
N GLN A 123 -20.08 11.18 14.01
CA GLN A 123 -19.55 9.95 14.61
C GLN A 123 -18.46 9.31 13.75
N TRP A 124 -18.61 9.34 12.43
CA TRP A 124 -17.60 8.85 11.50
C TRP A 124 -16.31 9.67 11.58
N PHE A 125 -16.42 11.01 11.70
CA PHE A 125 -15.29 11.92 11.91
C PHE A 125 -14.59 11.64 13.25
N GLU A 126 -15.34 11.55 14.36
CA GLU A 126 -14.78 11.33 15.70
C GLU A 126 -13.95 10.01 15.76
N ALA A 127 -14.42 8.98 15.08
CA ALA A 127 -13.68 7.71 14.98
C ALA A 127 -12.38 7.83 14.15
N ARG A 128 -12.18 8.95 13.43
CA ARG A 128 -11.07 9.20 12.51
C ARG A 128 -10.46 10.58 12.67
N HIS A 129 -10.76 11.30 13.74
CA HIS A 129 -10.37 12.70 13.93
C HIS A 129 -8.87 12.94 13.73
N ALA A 130 -8.02 12.00 14.14
CA ALA A 130 -6.57 12.07 13.96
C ALA A 130 -6.12 12.21 12.47
N ARG A 131 -6.98 11.87 11.51
CA ARG A 131 -6.72 12.08 10.06
C ARG A 131 -6.79 13.56 9.68
N TYR A 132 -7.52 14.35 10.47
CA TYR A 132 -7.86 15.76 10.20
C TYR A 132 -7.11 16.73 11.09
N ASP A 133 -6.55 16.26 12.20
CA ASP A 133 -5.82 17.08 13.13
C ASP A 133 -4.59 17.69 12.46
N ALA A 134 -4.38 18.98 12.69
CA ALA A 134 -3.15 19.63 12.28
C ALA A 134 -1.99 19.07 13.10
N PRO A 135 -0.96 18.47 12.46
CA PRO A 135 0.15 17.93 13.20
C PRO A 135 0.97 19.01 13.88
N ALA A 136 1.59 18.68 14.99
CA ALA A 136 2.62 19.54 15.58
C ALA A 136 3.72 19.82 14.55
N ARG A 137 4.27 21.04 14.57
CA ARG A 137 5.31 21.53 13.66
C ARG A 137 6.50 22.05 14.43
N VAL A 138 7.68 21.77 13.91
CA VAL A 138 8.93 22.06 14.61
C VAL A 138 9.84 22.88 13.70
N ASP A 139 10.32 24.01 14.22
CA ASP A 139 11.43 24.75 13.67
C ASP A 139 12.68 24.40 14.46
N PHE A 140 13.70 23.94 13.78
CA PHE A 140 14.97 23.58 14.41
C PHE A 140 16.17 23.83 13.51
N MET A 141 17.33 23.87 14.11
CA MET A 141 18.60 23.94 13.41
C MET A 141 19.44 22.72 13.70
N GLU A 142 20.22 22.28 12.75
CA GLU A 142 21.18 21.17 12.87
C GLU A 142 22.58 21.72 12.54
N ALA A 143 23.52 21.53 13.45
CA ALA A 143 24.92 21.74 13.19
C ALA A 143 25.53 20.41 12.70
N VAL A 144 25.86 20.37 11.41
CA VAL A 144 26.47 19.19 10.79
C VAL A 144 27.97 19.26 10.98
N VAL A 145 28.52 18.29 11.71
CA VAL A 145 29.95 18.21 12.02
C VAL A 145 30.62 17.11 11.21
N ASN A 146 31.92 17.31 10.93
CA ASN A 146 32.74 16.32 10.24
C ASN A 146 33.71 15.62 11.23
N ILE A 147 33.19 15.24 12.39
CA ILE A 147 33.90 14.48 13.42
C ILE A 147 33.09 13.26 13.82
N GLU A 148 33.72 12.37 14.59
CA GLU A 148 32.98 11.21 15.15
C GLU A 148 31.82 11.68 16.01
N ARG A 149 30.66 11.08 15.80
CA ARG A 149 29.40 11.45 16.47
C ARG A 149 29.19 10.66 17.76
N SER A 150 30.19 10.60 18.62
CA SER A 150 30.06 10.07 19.97
C SER A 150 29.66 11.17 20.96
N ALA A 151 29.04 10.79 22.08
CA ALA A 151 28.65 11.75 23.10
C ALA A 151 29.87 12.50 23.68
N GLU A 152 31.01 11.84 23.78
CA GLU A 152 32.26 12.38 24.31
C GLU A 152 32.87 13.43 23.34
N SER A 153 32.92 13.14 22.04
CA SER A 153 33.47 14.06 21.03
C SER A 153 32.56 15.25 20.76
N LEU A 154 31.23 15.11 20.88
CA LEU A 154 30.30 16.20 20.64
C LEU A 154 30.09 17.13 21.83
N LYS A 155 30.36 16.69 23.05
CA LYS A 155 30.13 17.50 24.26
C LYS A 155 30.86 18.85 24.25
N PRO A 156 32.16 18.95 23.99
CA PRO A 156 32.86 20.24 23.94
C PRO A 156 32.30 21.17 22.83
N PHE A 157 31.91 20.61 21.70
CA PHE A 157 31.32 21.37 20.61
C PHE A 157 29.94 21.94 20.98
N VAL A 158 29.08 21.15 21.60
CA VAL A 158 27.78 21.60 22.11
C VAL A 158 27.94 22.70 23.18
N GLU A 159 28.91 22.57 24.08
CA GLU A 159 29.21 23.57 25.09
C GLU A 159 29.67 24.89 24.45
N ALA A 160 30.53 24.81 23.42
CA ALA A 160 30.98 25.98 22.68
C ALA A 160 29.82 26.68 21.93
N LEU A 161 28.95 25.94 21.29
CA LEU A 161 27.75 26.50 20.62
C LEU A 161 26.83 27.20 21.59
N ASN A 162 26.78 26.76 22.85
CA ASN A 162 25.98 27.37 23.92
C ASN A 162 26.76 28.50 24.67
N GLY A 163 27.93 28.91 24.16
CA GLY A 163 28.71 29.98 24.75
C GLY A 163 29.46 29.59 26.03
N ARG A 164 29.60 28.30 26.35
CA ARG A 164 30.20 27.76 27.57
C ARG A 164 31.62 27.26 27.34
N GLY A 165 32.23 27.52 26.18
CA GLY A 165 33.58 27.06 25.83
C GLY A 165 34.02 27.52 24.47
N LYS A 166 35.16 26.96 23.99
CA LYS A 166 35.66 27.13 22.65
C LYS A 166 35.80 25.77 21.97
N SER A 167 35.52 25.73 20.68
CA SER A 167 35.70 24.54 19.85
C SER A 167 36.28 24.96 18.52
N GLU A 168 37.23 24.18 18.00
CA GLU A 168 37.78 24.32 16.66
C GLU A 168 37.08 23.45 15.62
N VAL A 169 35.95 22.79 16.01
CA VAL A 169 35.19 21.91 15.12
C VAL A 169 34.48 22.72 14.06
N GLU A 170 34.87 22.49 12.81
CA GLU A 170 34.16 23.05 11.67
C GLU A 170 32.76 22.41 11.53
N SER A 171 31.77 23.25 11.33
CA SER A 171 30.39 22.79 11.13
C SER A 171 29.65 23.60 10.07
N SER A 172 28.72 22.96 9.39
CA SER A 172 27.72 23.63 8.56
C SER A 172 26.38 23.66 9.26
N LEU A 173 25.61 24.74 9.03
CA LEU A 173 24.31 24.93 9.64
C LEU A 173 23.20 24.58 8.65
N ARG A 174 22.32 23.71 9.06
CA ARG A 174 21.04 23.45 8.36
C ARG A 174 19.90 24.03 9.16
N VAL A 175 18.99 24.71 8.47
CA VAL A 175 17.79 25.31 9.08
C VAL A 175 16.57 24.60 8.54
N PHE A 176 15.75 24.11 9.44
CA PHE A 176 14.49 23.43 9.14
C PHE A 176 13.37 24.28 9.71
N LYS A 177 12.44 24.67 8.84
CA LYS A 177 11.24 25.43 9.23
C LYS A 177 9.98 24.66 8.93
N ASP A 178 9.00 24.82 9.80
CA ASP A 178 7.64 24.32 9.62
C ASP A 178 7.58 22.79 9.31
N ARG A 179 8.43 22.01 10.00
CA ARG A 179 8.51 20.57 9.77
C ARG A 179 7.42 19.84 10.53
N PRO A 180 6.49 19.15 9.82
CA PRO A 180 5.52 18.29 10.48
C PRO A 180 6.18 17.20 11.31
N ARG A 181 5.65 16.91 12.48
CA ARG A 181 6.15 15.85 13.39
C ARG A 181 6.40 14.52 12.68
N GLY A 182 5.47 14.09 11.84
CA GLY A 182 5.59 12.83 11.10
C GLY A 182 6.83 12.75 10.20
N ASN A 183 7.23 13.87 9.59
CA ASN A 183 8.45 13.93 8.76
C ASN A 183 9.71 13.79 9.61
N LEU A 184 9.70 14.30 10.85
CA LEU A 184 10.81 14.13 11.78
C LEU A 184 10.92 12.66 12.22
N VAL A 185 9.80 12.05 12.57
CA VAL A 185 9.76 10.62 12.93
C VAL A 185 10.28 9.75 11.79
N GLN A 186 9.86 10.02 10.55
CA GLN A 186 10.31 9.28 9.38
C GLN A 186 11.82 9.47 9.09
N GLY A 187 12.33 10.68 9.26
CA GLY A 187 13.71 11.01 8.91
C GLY A 187 14.73 10.76 10.02
N TYR A 188 14.33 10.89 11.28
CA TYR A 188 15.24 10.86 12.42
C TYR A 188 14.87 9.80 13.47
N GLY A 189 13.67 9.28 13.44
CA GLY A 189 13.13 8.33 14.41
C GLY A 189 12.29 8.97 15.52
N GLU A 190 11.43 8.16 16.15
CA GLU A 190 10.51 8.60 17.19
C GLU A 190 11.25 9.13 18.44
N ALA A 191 12.30 8.45 18.87
CA ALA A 191 13.08 8.86 20.07
C ALA A 191 13.72 10.24 19.90
N PHE A 192 14.28 10.51 18.69
CA PHE A 192 14.83 11.83 18.36
C PHE A 192 13.77 12.91 18.39
N THR A 193 12.62 12.63 17.77
CA THR A 193 11.51 13.60 17.66
C THR A 193 10.97 13.95 19.03
N ALA A 194 10.71 12.96 19.87
CA ALA A 194 10.24 13.18 21.24
C ALA A 194 11.27 13.96 22.10
N ALA A 195 12.57 13.65 21.95
CA ALA A 195 13.62 14.40 22.64
C ALA A 195 13.72 15.85 22.14
N LEU A 196 13.57 16.09 20.85
CA LEU A 196 13.58 17.44 20.28
C LEU A 196 12.38 18.26 20.75
N GLU A 197 11.20 17.65 20.86
CA GLU A 197 9.97 18.31 21.35
C GLU A 197 10.08 18.73 22.81
N GLN A 198 10.88 18.00 23.61
CA GLN A 198 11.13 18.31 25.03
C GLN A 198 12.35 19.21 25.24
N ALA A 199 13.07 19.53 24.17
CA ALA A 199 14.27 20.34 24.25
C ALA A 199 13.97 21.78 24.66
N THR A 200 14.92 22.41 25.40
CA THR A 200 14.83 23.84 25.72
C THR A 200 15.04 24.65 24.45
N PRO A 201 14.08 25.49 24.02
CA PRO A 201 14.25 26.33 22.85
C PRO A 201 15.51 27.24 22.99
N GLY A 202 16.28 27.34 21.91
CA GLY A 202 17.49 28.15 21.86
C GLY A 202 18.77 27.46 22.32
N GLU A 203 18.69 26.31 23.02
CA GLU A 203 19.86 25.55 23.46
C GLU A 203 20.26 24.48 22.44
N TRP A 204 21.57 24.36 22.18
CA TRP A 204 22.13 23.27 21.39
C TRP A 204 22.30 22.03 22.25
N GLN A 205 21.96 20.89 21.71
CA GLN A 205 22.12 19.59 22.36
C GLN A 205 22.37 18.47 21.35
N ALA A 206 23.00 17.40 21.80
CA ALA A 206 23.20 16.21 20.99
C ALA A 206 22.06 15.22 21.26
N LEU A 207 21.28 14.90 20.24
CA LEU A 207 20.17 13.96 20.30
C LEU A 207 20.45 12.72 19.46
N ALA A 208 20.04 11.56 19.98
CA ALA A 208 20.17 10.29 19.26
C ALA A 208 19.13 10.21 18.15
N SER A 209 19.58 9.93 16.92
CA SER A 209 18.74 9.66 15.77
C SER A 209 18.98 8.23 15.25
N ALA A 210 18.20 7.81 14.23
CA ALA A 210 18.39 6.52 13.58
C ALA A 210 19.82 6.32 13.00
N ASP A 211 20.48 7.43 12.61
CA ASP A 211 21.82 7.42 11.99
C ASP A 211 22.93 7.91 12.96
N GLY A 212 22.70 7.86 14.26
CA GLY A 212 23.63 8.32 15.29
C GLY A 212 23.29 9.67 15.90
N LEU A 213 24.21 10.23 16.71
CA LEU A 213 23.98 11.51 17.39
C LEU A 213 23.99 12.68 16.40
N ARG A 214 23.08 13.63 16.62
CA ARG A 214 22.98 14.89 15.88
C ARG A 214 22.97 16.06 16.82
N VAL A 215 23.69 17.12 16.47
CA VAL A 215 23.72 18.36 17.25
C VAL A 215 22.63 19.28 16.71
N VAL A 216 21.63 19.53 17.51
CA VAL A 216 20.43 20.29 17.11
C VAL A 216 20.05 21.34 18.14
N ARG A 217 19.31 22.34 17.69
CA ARG A 217 18.72 23.38 18.52
C ARG A 217 17.26 23.57 18.14
N LEU A 218 16.37 23.35 19.07
CA LEU A 218 14.96 23.70 18.92
C LEU A 218 14.84 25.23 18.81
N VAL A 219 14.14 25.71 17.78
CA VAL A 219 13.82 27.14 17.62
C VAL A 219 12.40 27.39 18.11
N GLN A 220 11.46 26.63 17.60
CA GLN A 220 10.04 26.76 17.96
C GLN A 220 9.32 25.43 17.81
N LEU A 221 8.43 25.15 18.74
CA LEU A 221 7.45 24.07 18.65
C LEU A 221 6.05 24.69 18.57
N THR A 222 5.35 24.44 17.46
CA THR A 222 3.95 24.77 17.30
C THR A 222 3.14 23.52 17.58
N ALA A 223 2.29 23.57 18.59
CA ALA A 223 1.42 22.45 18.94
C ALA A 223 0.48 22.10 17.78
N GLY A 224 0.17 20.82 17.63
CA GLY A 224 -0.91 20.41 16.75
C GLY A 224 -2.25 20.89 17.26
N GLU A 225 -3.17 21.09 16.36
CA GLU A 225 -4.52 21.52 16.71
C GLU A 225 -5.54 20.45 16.29
N PRO A 226 -6.44 20.03 17.18
CA PRO A 226 -7.50 19.11 16.81
C PRO A 226 -8.46 19.79 15.83
N ALA A 227 -8.81 19.06 14.78
CA ALA A 227 -9.77 19.54 13.81
C ALA A 227 -11.17 19.65 14.43
N ARG A 228 -11.91 20.69 14.05
CA ARG A 228 -13.31 20.85 14.48
C ARG A 228 -14.23 20.47 13.33
N PHE A 229 -15.12 19.54 13.58
CA PHE A 229 -16.07 19.01 12.59
C PHE A 229 -16.78 20.12 11.81
N GLU A 230 -17.31 21.14 12.51
CA GLU A 230 -18.06 22.24 11.89
C GLU A 230 -17.25 23.04 10.87
N ALA A 231 -15.94 23.11 11.05
CA ALA A 231 -15.05 23.84 10.15
C ALA A 231 -14.70 23.06 8.88
N ILE A 232 -14.82 21.72 8.92
CA ILE A 232 -14.38 20.84 7.84
C ILE A 232 -15.46 19.84 7.39
N GLU A 233 -16.72 20.07 7.74
CA GLU A 233 -17.84 19.15 7.48
C GLU A 233 -17.91 18.69 6.02
N GLU A 234 -17.70 19.61 5.06
CA GLU A 234 -17.69 19.26 3.62
C GLU A 234 -16.52 18.32 3.24
N ALA A 235 -15.34 18.52 3.84
CA ALA A 235 -14.20 17.66 3.62
C ALA A 235 -14.45 16.26 4.20
N VAL A 236 -15.00 16.21 5.42
CA VAL A 236 -15.39 14.97 6.09
C VAL A 236 -16.45 14.22 5.27
N TYR A 237 -17.43 14.91 4.72
CA TYR A 237 -18.46 14.30 3.88
C TYR A 237 -17.86 13.70 2.58
N ARG A 238 -16.94 14.41 1.93
CA ARG A 238 -16.22 13.87 0.75
C ARG A 238 -15.48 12.61 1.10
N ASP A 239 -14.68 12.64 2.16
CA ASP A 239 -13.87 11.51 2.58
C ASP A 239 -14.74 10.31 2.99
N TRP A 240 -15.83 10.57 3.72
CA TRP A 240 -16.81 9.54 4.05
C TRP A 240 -17.41 8.90 2.78
N LYS A 241 -17.78 9.72 1.81
CA LYS A 241 -18.32 9.27 0.52
C LYS A 241 -17.31 8.38 -0.21
N ASP A 242 -16.05 8.82 -0.28
CA ASP A 242 -14.99 8.12 -0.98
C ASP A 242 -14.64 6.80 -0.27
N ASP A 243 -14.47 6.81 1.05
CA ASP A 243 -14.22 5.62 1.87
C ASP A 243 -15.40 4.62 1.76
N THR A 244 -16.64 5.12 1.88
CA THR A 244 -17.85 4.27 1.78
C THR A 244 -17.98 3.67 0.39
N MET A 245 -17.74 4.43 -0.67
CA MET A 245 -17.78 3.92 -2.04
C MET A 245 -16.68 2.88 -2.27
N ALA A 246 -15.48 3.08 -1.74
CA ALA A 246 -14.38 2.11 -1.80
C ALA A 246 -14.75 0.80 -1.08
N GLU A 247 -15.37 0.89 0.11
CA GLU A 247 -15.86 -0.28 0.86
C GLU A 247 -16.95 -1.03 0.10
N LEU A 248 -17.93 -0.32 -0.45
CA LEU A 248 -19.01 -0.91 -1.23
C LEU A 248 -18.46 -1.60 -2.49
N THR A 249 -17.53 -0.95 -3.18
CA THR A 249 -16.85 -1.50 -4.35
C THR A 249 -16.10 -2.78 -4.00
N THR A 250 -15.28 -2.73 -2.93
CA THR A 250 -14.55 -3.92 -2.46
C THR A 250 -15.48 -5.06 -2.11
N ARG A 251 -16.60 -4.77 -1.44
CA ARG A 251 -17.61 -5.79 -1.10
C ARG A 251 -18.25 -6.39 -2.35
N ALA A 252 -18.60 -5.55 -3.33
CA ALA A 252 -19.19 -6.02 -4.60
C ALA A 252 -18.21 -6.92 -5.36
N VAL A 253 -16.93 -6.53 -5.46
CA VAL A 253 -15.90 -7.35 -6.11
C VAL A 253 -15.70 -8.68 -5.38
N ARG A 254 -15.68 -8.68 -4.05
CA ARG A 254 -15.59 -9.92 -3.25
C ARG A 254 -16.80 -10.84 -3.41
N GLU A 255 -18.00 -10.28 -3.53
CA GLU A 255 -19.19 -11.07 -3.85
C GLU A 255 -19.04 -11.73 -5.23
N MET A 256 -18.62 -10.99 -6.26
CA MET A 256 -18.30 -11.58 -7.57
C MET A 256 -17.19 -12.64 -7.48
N GLY A 257 -16.23 -12.43 -6.58
CA GLY A 257 -15.13 -13.35 -6.34
C GLY A 257 -15.52 -14.70 -5.76
N LYS A 258 -16.69 -14.83 -5.11
CA LYS A 258 -17.13 -16.10 -4.49
C LYS A 258 -17.28 -17.26 -5.47
N LYS A 259 -17.49 -16.98 -6.74
CA LYS A 259 -17.53 -18.00 -7.80
C LYS A 259 -16.16 -18.51 -8.22
N PHE A 260 -15.07 -17.87 -7.80
CA PHE A 260 -13.71 -18.26 -8.10
C PHE A 260 -13.05 -18.97 -6.90
N LYS A 261 -12.28 -20.01 -7.17
CA LYS A 261 -11.46 -20.67 -6.17
C LYS A 261 -10.06 -20.04 -6.17
N VAL A 262 -9.68 -19.41 -5.08
CA VAL A 262 -8.33 -18.84 -4.91
C VAL A 262 -7.43 -19.89 -4.27
N LEU A 263 -6.37 -20.27 -4.96
CA LEU A 263 -5.34 -21.16 -4.44
C LEU A 263 -4.07 -20.34 -4.20
N ASP A 264 -3.54 -20.44 -2.99
CA ASP A 264 -2.27 -19.84 -2.61
C ASP A 264 -1.15 -20.87 -2.72
N ALA A 265 -0.40 -20.85 -3.82
CA ALA A 265 0.71 -21.77 -4.08
C ALA A 265 1.96 -21.44 -3.23
N GLY A 266 1.99 -20.31 -2.52
CA GLY A 266 3.11 -19.90 -1.65
C GLY A 266 2.90 -20.20 -0.16
N ALA A 267 1.74 -20.71 0.24
CA ALA A 267 1.41 -21.03 1.63
C ALA A 267 1.75 -22.49 2.01
N VAL A 268 2.78 -23.07 1.40
CA VAL A 268 3.30 -24.35 1.89
C VAL A 268 4.13 -24.06 3.14
N LYS A 269 3.70 -24.66 4.26
CA LYS A 269 4.35 -24.62 5.57
C LYS A 269 5.77 -25.15 5.53
#